data_1316d62b5d231cbea7701d04bbc6dfb0
#
_entry.id   1316d62b5d231cbea7701d04bbc6dfb0
#
_cell.length_a   1.000
_cell.length_b   1.000
_cell.length_c   1.000
_cell.angle_alpha   90.00
_cell.angle_beta   90.00
_cell.angle_gamma   90.00
#
_symmetry.space_group_name_H-M   'P 1'
#
loop_
_entity.id
_entity.type
_entity.pdbx_description
1 polymer ?
#
loop_
_entity_poly.entity_id
_entity_poly.type
_entity_poly.pdbx_seq_one_letter_code
_entity_poly.pdbx_strand_id
1 'polypeptide(L)'
;MLLRNGLFFADGHFGENLCVRVETGRVTAMGEDLAPLAGEAVIDLQGDFVLPGFVDAHIHAFRGHDTMQGEDAIRQMARELYQEGVAAFLPTTMSASVELSLIHI
;
A
#
# COMPACT_ATOMS: atom_id res chain seq x y z
N MET A 1 -16.25 0.75 6.45
CA MET A 1 -16.30 0.07 5.14
C MET A 1 -16.06 -1.42 5.37
N LEU A 2 -16.92 -2.26 4.81
CA LEU A 2 -16.80 -3.72 4.88
C LEU A 2 -16.44 -4.28 3.49
N LEU A 3 -15.33 -4.99 3.40
CA LEU A 3 -14.90 -5.75 2.23
C LEU A 3 -15.37 -7.19 2.41
N ARG A 4 -15.96 -7.80 1.37
CA ARG A 4 -16.42 -9.19 1.39
C ARG A 4 -16.26 -9.87 0.03
N ASN A 5 -16.40 -11.19 0.01
CA ASN A 5 -16.30 -12.02 -1.20
C ASN A 5 -14.97 -11.85 -1.93
N GLY A 6 -13.86 -11.67 -1.20
CA GLY A 6 -12.50 -11.64 -1.73
C GLY A 6 -11.68 -12.82 -1.23
N LEU A 7 -10.55 -13.05 -1.87
CA LEU A 7 -9.52 -13.99 -1.44
C LEU A 7 -8.46 -13.21 -0.64
N PHE A 8 -8.57 -13.25 0.68
CA PHE A 8 -7.69 -12.47 1.57
C PHE A 8 -6.44 -13.26 1.95
N PHE A 9 -5.28 -12.64 1.76
CA PHE A 9 -4.01 -13.20 2.20
C PHE A 9 -3.78 -12.89 3.68
N ALA A 10 -3.80 -13.93 4.51
CA ALA A 10 -3.50 -13.85 5.93
C ALA A 10 -2.75 -15.13 6.37
N ASP A 11 -1.87 -15.00 7.32
CA ASP A 11 -1.12 -16.14 7.91
C ASP A 11 -0.43 -17.05 6.87
N GLY A 12 0.05 -16.47 5.76
CA GLY A 12 0.80 -17.18 4.74
C GLY A 12 -0.04 -17.92 3.69
N HIS A 13 -1.37 -17.79 3.72
CA HIS A 13 -2.26 -18.41 2.73
C HIS A 13 -3.43 -17.49 2.36
N PHE A 14 -4.11 -17.81 1.27
CA PHE A 14 -5.37 -17.15 0.89
C PHE A 14 -6.54 -17.86 1.58
N GLY A 15 -7.34 -17.09 2.32
CA GLY A 15 -8.60 -17.54 2.90
C GLY A 15 -9.79 -17.10 2.04
N GLU A 16 -10.72 -18.04 1.83
CA GLU A 16 -12.04 -17.77 1.26
C GLU A 16 -13.02 -17.37 2.38
N ASN A 17 -14.11 -16.69 2.01
CA ASN A 17 -15.20 -16.30 2.92
C ASN A 17 -14.83 -15.32 4.05
N LEU A 18 -13.64 -14.74 4.00
CA LEU A 18 -13.29 -13.70 4.95
C LEU A 18 -13.96 -12.36 4.58
N CYS A 19 -14.41 -11.66 5.61
CA CYS A 19 -14.81 -10.26 5.52
C CYS A 19 -13.83 -9.41 6.32
N VAL A 20 -13.51 -8.24 5.82
CA VAL A 20 -12.60 -7.29 6.48
C VAL A 20 -13.28 -5.95 6.64
N ARG A 21 -13.38 -5.46 7.87
CA ARG A 21 -13.86 -4.11 8.18
C ARG A 21 -12.70 -3.15 8.33
N VAL A 22 -12.79 -2.04 7.61
CA VAL A 22 -11.81 -0.96 7.67
C VAL A 22 -12.48 0.33 8.13
N GLU A 23 -11.96 0.92 9.19
CA GLU A 23 -12.41 2.19 9.75
C GLU A 23 -11.20 3.10 9.98
N THR A 24 -11.31 4.35 9.56
CA THR A 24 -10.23 5.35 9.72
C THR A 24 -8.84 4.87 9.28
N GLY A 25 -8.79 4.12 8.16
CA GLY A 25 -7.55 3.60 7.59
C GLY A 25 -6.95 2.39 8.34
N ARG A 26 -7.71 1.76 9.23
CA ARG A 26 -7.27 0.58 9.98
C ARG A 26 -8.24 -0.58 9.82
N VAL A 27 -7.71 -1.79 9.80
CA VAL A 27 -8.53 -3.00 9.94
C VAL A 27 -9.00 -3.10 11.39
N THR A 28 -10.32 -3.08 11.58
CA THR A 28 -10.95 -3.12 12.92
C THR A 28 -11.61 -4.46 13.22
N ALA A 29 -11.93 -5.23 12.20
CA ALA A 29 -12.44 -6.60 12.35
C ALA A 29 -12.11 -7.45 11.12
N MET A 30 -11.91 -8.73 11.36
CA MET A 30 -11.75 -9.76 10.33
C MET A 30 -12.48 -11.03 10.79
N GLY A 31 -13.25 -11.66 9.90
CA GLY A 31 -13.99 -12.87 10.20
C GLY A 31 -14.86 -13.33 9.03
N GLU A 32 -15.40 -14.55 9.11
CA GLU A 32 -16.13 -15.18 8.00
C GLU A 32 -17.52 -14.55 7.77
N ASP A 33 -18.23 -14.11 8.80
CA ASP A 33 -19.63 -13.67 8.73
C ASP A 33 -19.85 -12.29 9.38
N LEU A 34 -19.04 -11.29 8.97
CA LEU A 34 -19.26 -9.94 9.48
C LEU A 34 -20.50 -9.30 8.85
N ALA A 35 -21.55 -9.10 9.67
CA ALA A 35 -22.72 -8.36 9.23
C ALA A 35 -22.37 -6.87 9.02
N PRO A 36 -22.88 -6.23 7.94
CA PRO A 36 -22.75 -4.80 7.76
C PRO A 36 -23.37 -4.01 8.93
N LEU A 37 -22.69 -2.95 9.34
CA LEU A 37 -23.24 -1.99 10.31
C LEU A 37 -24.19 -1.00 9.63
N ALA A 38 -25.06 -0.36 10.40
CA ALA A 38 -25.99 0.64 9.88
C ALA A 38 -25.22 1.78 9.19
N GLY A 39 -25.49 1.99 7.90
CA GLY A 39 -24.82 3.02 7.09
C GLY A 39 -23.40 2.69 6.65
N GLU A 40 -22.92 1.47 6.91
CA GLU A 40 -21.59 1.04 6.46
C GLU A 40 -21.58 0.78 4.95
N ALA A 41 -20.58 1.34 4.26
CA ALA A 41 -20.32 1.01 2.86
C ALA A 41 -19.82 -0.44 2.75
N VAL A 42 -20.47 -1.23 1.88
CA VAL A 42 -20.08 -2.62 1.60
C VAL A 42 -19.51 -2.69 0.19
N ILE A 43 -18.32 -3.27 0.07
CA ILE A 43 -17.65 -3.54 -1.23
C ILE A 43 -17.62 -5.05 -1.43
N ASP A 44 -18.26 -5.50 -2.50
CA ASP A 44 -18.19 -6.87 -2.97
C ASP A 44 -17.00 -7.02 -3.92
N LEU A 45 -16.03 -7.83 -3.55
CA LEU A 45 -14.78 -8.03 -4.27
C LEU A 45 -14.88 -9.09 -5.37
N GLN A 46 -16.00 -9.80 -5.48
CA GLN A 46 -16.30 -10.75 -6.57
C GLN A 46 -15.20 -11.80 -6.83
N GLY A 47 -14.48 -12.21 -5.79
CA GLY A 47 -13.39 -13.17 -5.86
C GLY A 47 -12.01 -12.57 -6.11
N ASP A 48 -11.88 -11.25 -6.13
CA ASP A 48 -10.58 -10.59 -6.26
C ASP A 48 -9.64 -10.92 -5.10
N PHE A 49 -8.35 -10.94 -5.40
CA PHE A 49 -7.31 -11.12 -4.39
C PHE A 49 -7.10 -9.85 -3.57
N VAL A 50 -7.00 -10.03 -2.27
CA VAL A 50 -6.69 -8.96 -1.32
C VAL A 50 -5.40 -9.29 -0.59
N LEU A 51 -4.40 -8.46 -0.80
CA LEU A 51 -3.08 -8.57 -0.17
C LEU A 51 -2.76 -7.32 0.62
N PRO A 52 -1.89 -7.40 1.62
CA PRO A 52 -1.21 -6.23 2.14
C PRO A 52 -0.47 -5.49 1.02
N GLY A 53 -0.44 -4.17 1.08
CA GLY A 53 0.37 -3.39 0.14
C GLY A 53 1.84 -3.78 0.23
N PHE A 54 2.53 -3.76 -0.89
CA PHE A 54 3.95 -4.12 -0.98
C PHE A 54 4.83 -3.10 -0.26
N VAL A 55 5.96 -3.58 0.26
CA VAL A 55 7.02 -2.73 0.81
C VAL A 55 8.25 -2.89 -0.08
N ASP A 56 8.66 -1.80 -0.72
CA ASP A 56 9.88 -1.76 -1.51
C ASP A 56 11.02 -1.21 -0.65
N ALA A 57 11.94 -2.08 -0.25
CA ALA A 57 13.02 -1.73 0.64
C ALA A 57 14.25 -1.09 -0.06
N HIS A 58 14.23 -0.97 -1.39
CA HIS A 58 15.37 -0.44 -2.13
C HIS A 58 14.96 0.04 -3.52
N ILE A 59 14.73 1.33 -3.70
CA ILE A 59 14.36 1.92 -4.99
C ILE A 59 15.09 3.25 -5.21
N HIS A 60 15.69 3.42 -6.40
CA HIS A 60 16.39 4.64 -6.79
C HIS A 60 15.49 5.60 -7.56
N ALA A 61 14.68 5.07 -8.46
CA ALA A 61 13.84 5.85 -9.35
C ALA A 61 12.58 5.09 -9.75
N PHE A 62 11.50 5.82 -10.08
CA PHE A 62 10.27 5.26 -10.63
C PHE A 62 9.64 6.23 -11.61
N ARG A 63 9.23 5.74 -12.79
CA ARG A 63 8.55 6.51 -13.86
C ARG A 63 9.20 7.85 -14.20
N GLY A 64 10.54 7.91 -14.23
CA GLY A 64 11.30 9.10 -14.59
C GLY A 64 11.57 10.07 -13.44
N HIS A 65 11.11 9.77 -12.23
CA HIS A 65 11.47 10.48 -11.01
C HIS A 65 12.56 9.71 -10.26
N ASP A 66 13.63 10.39 -9.87
CA ASP A 66 14.80 9.81 -9.21
C ASP A 66 14.95 10.40 -7.80
N THR A 67 15.29 9.56 -6.84
CA THR A 67 15.55 9.96 -5.46
C THR A 67 16.58 11.10 -5.38
N MET A 68 17.57 11.11 -6.25
CA MET A 68 18.60 12.15 -6.30
C MET A 68 18.10 13.52 -6.79
N GLN A 69 16.85 13.63 -7.25
CA GLN A 69 16.22 14.88 -7.66
C GLN A 69 15.59 15.65 -6.49
N GLY A 70 15.55 15.04 -5.29
CA GLY A 70 15.06 15.67 -4.07
C GLY A 70 13.60 15.37 -3.74
N GLU A 71 13.06 16.14 -2.78
CA GLU A 71 11.79 15.85 -2.12
C GLU A 71 10.59 15.75 -3.07
N ASP A 72 10.48 16.65 -4.05
CA ASP A 72 9.34 16.65 -4.97
C ASP A 72 9.30 15.39 -5.84
N ALA A 73 10.47 14.91 -6.29
CA ALA A 73 10.58 13.68 -7.04
C ALA A 73 10.18 12.47 -6.17
N ILE A 74 10.62 12.42 -4.92
CA ILE A 74 10.26 11.37 -3.97
C ILE A 74 8.75 11.38 -3.71
N ARG A 75 8.13 12.55 -3.56
CA ARG A 75 6.67 12.66 -3.41
C ARG A 75 5.91 12.18 -4.63
N GLN A 76 6.45 12.45 -5.83
CA GLN A 76 5.84 11.95 -7.06
C GLN A 76 6.00 10.43 -7.18
N MET A 77 7.18 9.90 -6.89
CA MET A 77 7.41 8.44 -6.79
C MET A 77 6.40 7.78 -5.84
N ALA A 78 6.17 8.36 -4.67
CA ALA A 78 5.21 7.84 -3.69
C ALA A 78 3.78 7.72 -4.25
N ARG A 79 3.32 8.73 -4.99
CA ARG A 79 1.98 8.73 -5.60
C ARG A 79 1.84 7.66 -6.67
N GLU A 80 2.87 7.49 -7.48
CA GLU A 80 2.86 6.54 -8.59
C GLU A 80 3.05 5.10 -8.12
N LEU A 81 3.94 4.87 -7.15
CA LEU A 81 4.12 3.56 -6.51
C LEU A 81 2.85 3.09 -5.79
N TYR A 82 2.11 4.02 -5.17
CA TYR A 82 0.83 3.70 -4.56
C TYR A 82 -0.18 3.12 -5.56
N GLN A 83 -0.19 3.61 -6.81
CA GLN A 83 -1.05 3.08 -7.87
C GLN A 83 -0.68 1.66 -8.30
N GLU A 84 0.57 1.24 -8.05
CA GLU A 84 1.06 -0.12 -8.31
C GLU A 84 0.95 -1.04 -7.07
N GLY A 85 0.26 -0.58 -6.02
CA GLY A 85 0.05 -1.37 -4.81
C GLY A 85 1.20 -1.33 -3.79
N VAL A 86 2.16 -0.43 -3.95
CA VAL A 86 3.25 -0.23 -2.97
C VAL A 86 2.77 0.71 -1.86
N ALA A 87 2.68 0.19 -0.64
CA ALA A 87 2.22 0.93 0.54
C ALA A 87 3.34 1.69 1.25
N ALA A 88 4.58 1.24 1.10
CA ALA A 88 5.76 1.90 1.65
C ALA A 88 6.99 1.61 0.80
N PHE A 89 7.94 2.53 0.77
CA PHE A 89 9.20 2.33 0.09
C PHE A 89 10.34 3.08 0.80
N LEU A 90 11.57 2.62 0.58
CA LEU A 90 12.79 3.29 1.05
C LEU A 90 13.49 3.95 -0.15
N PRO A 91 13.36 5.28 -0.32
CA PRO A 91 14.09 6.00 -1.35
C PRO A 91 15.60 5.82 -1.12
N THR A 92 16.28 5.25 -2.10
CA THR A 92 17.69 4.91 -1.99
C THR A 92 18.54 5.88 -2.80
N THR A 93 19.46 6.56 -2.16
CA THR A 93 20.41 7.47 -2.81
C THR A 93 21.55 6.70 -3.44
N MET A 94 22.18 7.29 -4.45
CA MET A 94 23.44 6.83 -5.02
C MET A 94 24.61 7.67 -4.51
N SER A 95 25.83 7.15 -4.65
CA SER A 95 27.03 7.92 -4.40
C SER A 95 27.09 9.16 -5.29
N ALA A 96 27.23 10.32 -4.69
CA ALA A 96 27.21 11.61 -5.35
C ALA A 96 28.18 12.59 -4.70
N SER A 97 28.31 13.81 -5.24
CA SER A 97 29.06 14.86 -4.58
C SER A 97 28.40 15.22 -3.23
N VAL A 98 29.20 15.84 -2.34
CA VAL A 98 28.70 16.27 -1.02
C VAL A 98 27.51 17.23 -1.17
N GLU A 99 27.56 18.13 -2.14
CA GLU A 99 26.50 19.10 -2.42
C GLU A 99 25.19 18.41 -2.77
N LEU A 100 25.21 17.38 -3.62
CA LEU A 100 24.03 16.61 -3.99
C LEU A 100 23.52 15.75 -2.82
N SER A 101 24.42 15.21 -2.00
CA SER A 101 24.03 14.40 -0.84
C SER A 101 23.33 15.24 0.23
N LEU A 102 23.68 16.51 0.37
CA LEU A 102 23.09 17.41 1.38
C LEU A 102 21.65 17.82 1.10
N ILE A 103 21.15 17.67 -0.13
CA ILE A 103 19.73 17.98 -0.43
C ILE A 103 18.74 17.00 0.21
N HIS A 104 19.23 15.86 0.73
CA HIS A 104 18.42 14.80 1.33
C HIS A 104 18.48 14.79 2.87
N ILE A 105 19.19 15.75 3.48
CA ILE A 105 19.33 15.87 4.94
C ILE A 105 18.43 17.06 5.46
#